data_d1019239fdc5ce4f4d2163c5f16923a5
#
_entry.id   d1019239fdc5ce4f4d2163c5f16923a5
#
_cell.length_a   1.000
_cell.length_b   1.000
_cell.length_c   1.000
_cell.angle_alpha   90.00
_cell.angle_beta   90.00
_cell.angle_gamma   90.00
#
_symmetry.space_group_name_H-M   'P 1'
#
loop_
_entity.id
_entity.type
_entity.pdbx_description
1 polymer ?
#
loop_
_entity_poly.entity_id
_entity_poly.type
_entity_poly.pdbx_seq_one_letter_code
_entity_poly.pdbx_strand_id
1 'polypeptide(L)'
;PSNTRAWLDVLKPGRWFHAVEGLFDDTARIARLITGSAVGVVLSGGGARAYAHIGALKALREAGTPIDFIGGASMGAVIGAGPALGWSDEELEHHIRQAFVLSDPLADIAPPIIAMTHARKVKAMMKEAFGDVQMEDMLLPFFAVSTNLTSGKLEVHREGMLRHALRASISIPGVM
;
A
#
# COMPACT_ATOMS: atom_id res chain seq x y z
N PRO A 1 -10.68 -8.76 7.12
CA PRO A 1 -11.85 -8.17 7.79
C PRO A 1 -12.57 -7.21 6.84
N SER A 2 -13.83 -6.94 7.11
CA SER A 2 -14.62 -5.98 6.34
C SER A 2 -15.43 -5.11 7.30
N ASN A 3 -15.68 -3.87 6.88
CA ASN A 3 -16.51 -2.95 7.63
C ASN A 3 -15.89 -2.46 8.98
N THR A 4 -14.59 -2.51 9.12
CA THR A 4 -13.86 -2.04 10.32
C THR A 4 -14.18 -0.59 10.63
N ARG A 5 -14.34 0.26 9.61
CA ARG A 5 -14.68 1.67 9.77
C ARG A 5 -15.93 1.89 10.63
N ALA A 6 -16.99 1.10 10.41
CA ALA A 6 -18.22 1.23 11.18
C ALA A 6 -17.98 0.97 12.69
N TRP A 7 -17.09 0.05 13.03
CA TRP A 7 -16.70 -0.21 14.42
C TRP A 7 -15.84 0.91 15.00
N LEU A 8 -14.90 1.44 14.21
CA LEU A 8 -14.05 2.56 14.62
C LEU A 8 -14.85 3.82 14.92
N ASP A 9 -15.87 4.10 14.11
CA ASP A 9 -16.74 5.26 14.30
C ASP A 9 -17.55 5.18 15.61
N VAL A 10 -17.88 3.97 16.06
CA VAL A 10 -18.61 3.74 17.32
C VAL A 10 -17.67 3.68 18.52
N LEU A 11 -16.61 2.88 18.43
CA LEU A 11 -15.74 2.57 19.56
C LEU A 11 -14.66 3.65 19.78
N LYS A 12 -14.28 4.37 18.74
CA LYS A 12 -13.23 5.41 18.73
C LYS A 12 -11.95 4.97 19.46
N PRO A 13 -11.40 3.78 19.15
CA PRO A 13 -10.20 3.29 19.83
C PRO A 13 -8.98 4.12 19.45
N GLY A 14 -8.02 4.22 20.35
CA GLY A 14 -6.73 4.87 20.05
C GLY A 14 -5.86 4.08 19.06
N ARG A 15 -6.04 2.74 19.00
CA ARG A 15 -5.37 1.82 18.07
C ARG A 15 -6.24 0.59 17.86
N TRP A 16 -6.10 -0.03 16.69
CA TRP A 16 -6.71 -1.31 16.37
C TRP A 16 -5.75 -2.18 15.59
N PHE A 17 -5.92 -3.48 15.67
CA PHE A 17 -5.12 -4.47 14.95
C PHE A 17 -6.03 -5.60 14.51
N HIS A 18 -5.70 -6.21 13.38
CA HIS A 18 -6.39 -7.40 12.90
C HIS A 18 -5.58 -8.65 13.24
N ALA A 19 -6.29 -9.72 13.53
CA ALA A 19 -5.74 -11.04 13.67
C ALA A 19 -6.67 -12.06 13.06
N VAL A 20 -6.10 -13.11 12.50
CA VAL A 20 -6.85 -14.30 12.08
C VAL A 20 -6.84 -15.27 13.24
N GLU A 21 -8.02 -15.72 13.64
CA GLU A 21 -8.16 -16.67 14.74
C GLU A 21 -7.37 -17.96 14.45
N GLY A 22 -6.60 -18.42 15.43
CA GLY A 22 -5.78 -19.61 15.32
C GLY A 22 -4.41 -19.42 14.65
N LEU A 23 -4.07 -18.25 14.15
CA LEU A 23 -2.73 -17.96 13.65
C LEU A 23 -1.85 -17.42 14.79
N PHE A 24 -0.89 -18.24 15.22
CA PHE A 24 0.07 -17.87 16.26
C PHE A 24 0.90 -16.63 15.88
N ASP A 25 1.29 -16.53 14.62
CA ASP A 25 2.09 -15.40 14.11
C ASP A 25 1.37 -14.05 14.25
N ASP A 26 0.05 -14.02 14.07
CA ASP A 26 -0.75 -12.81 14.25
C ASP A 26 -0.81 -12.38 15.71
N THR A 27 -0.91 -13.34 16.64
CA THR A 27 -0.85 -13.05 18.07
C THR A 27 0.52 -12.51 18.48
N ALA A 28 1.61 -13.11 17.96
CA ALA A 28 2.97 -12.66 18.20
C ALA A 28 3.21 -11.26 17.61
N ARG A 29 2.66 -10.97 16.42
CA ARG A 29 2.69 -9.63 15.80
C ARG A 29 2.01 -8.58 16.67
N ILE A 30 0.81 -8.86 17.16
CA ILE A 30 0.08 -7.94 18.03
C ILE A 30 0.87 -7.70 19.33
N ALA A 31 1.46 -8.73 19.92
CA ALA A 31 2.31 -8.58 21.08
C ALA A 31 3.49 -7.65 20.82
N ARG A 32 4.18 -7.78 19.68
CA ARG A 32 5.28 -6.88 19.29
C ARG A 32 4.80 -5.44 19.07
N LEU A 33 3.63 -5.24 18.45
CA LEU A 33 3.03 -3.93 18.23
C LEU A 33 2.67 -3.23 19.56
N ILE A 34 2.18 -3.98 20.55
CA ILE A 34 1.82 -3.45 21.87
C ILE A 34 3.07 -3.13 22.69
N THR A 35 4.08 -4.00 22.65
CA THR A 35 5.31 -3.86 23.46
C THR A 35 6.33 -2.89 22.86
N GLY A 36 6.08 -2.39 21.64
CA GLY A 36 7.01 -1.48 20.95
C GLY A 36 8.23 -2.17 20.32
N SER A 37 8.19 -3.49 20.19
CA SER A 37 9.25 -4.29 19.55
C SER A 37 8.91 -4.70 18.11
N ALA A 38 7.88 -4.09 17.51
CA ALA A 38 7.44 -4.38 16.17
C ALA A 38 8.47 -4.00 15.10
N VAL A 39 8.56 -4.84 14.07
CA VAL A 39 9.43 -4.62 12.90
C VAL A 39 8.61 -4.02 11.77
N GLY A 40 8.98 -2.83 11.34
CA GLY A 40 8.36 -2.13 10.21
C GLY A 40 9.22 -2.15 8.97
N VAL A 41 8.59 -2.30 7.80
CA VAL A 41 9.26 -2.15 6.51
C VAL A 41 8.73 -0.90 5.82
N VAL A 42 9.64 -0.02 5.41
CA VAL A 42 9.30 1.20 4.66
C VAL A 42 9.93 1.13 3.27
N LEU A 43 9.09 1.16 2.25
CA LEU A 43 9.49 1.00 0.86
C LEU A 43 9.53 2.37 0.15
N SER A 44 10.69 2.71 -0.39
CA SER A 44 10.87 3.98 -1.12
C SER A 44 10.20 3.97 -2.49
N GLY A 45 9.90 5.15 -3.01
CA GLY A 45 9.56 5.33 -4.41
C GLY A 45 10.73 5.05 -5.34
N GLY A 46 10.45 4.99 -6.64
CA GLY A 46 11.50 4.78 -7.63
C GLY A 46 10.99 4.31 -9.00
N GLY A 47 9.69 4.42 -9.27
CA GLY A 47 9.08 3.91 -10.50
C GLY A 47 9.41 2.43 -10.67
N ALA A 48 9.88 2.02 -11.86
CA ALA A 48 10.21 0.62 -12.14
C ALA A 48 11.32 0.03 -11.24
N ARG A 49 12.21 0.85 -10.68
CA ARG A 49 13.25 0.36 -9.76
C ARG A 49 12.65 -0.22 -8.48
N ALA A 50 11.46 0.21 -8.09
CA ALA A 50 10.78 -0.29 -6.90
C ALA A 50 10.41 -1.77 -7.00
N TYR A 51 10.38 -2.39 -8.19
CA TYR A 51 10.19 -3.83 -8.33
C TYR A 51 11.23 -4.66 -7.55
N ALA A 52 12.41 -4.10 -7.29
CA ALA A 52 13.39 -4.73 -6.41
C ALA A 52 12.85 -4.98 -4.99
N HIS A 53 11.86 -4.21 -4.55
CA HIS A 53 11.23 -4.42 -3.24
C HIS A 53 10.51 -5.76 -3.13
N ILE A 54 10.01 -6.32 -4.24
CA ILE A 54 9.37 -7.65 -4.25
C ILE A 54 10.38 -8.70 -3.82
N GLY A 55 11.58 -8.69 -4.43
CA GLY A 55 12.66 -9.60 -4.03
C GLY A 55 13.16 -9.36 -2.60
N ALA A 56 13.23 -8.09 -2.16
CA ALA A 56 13.63 -7.76 -0.80
C ALA A 56 12.61 -8.26 0.24
N LEU A 57 11.31 -8.11 -0.02
CA LEU A 57 10.25 -8.62 0.85
C LEU A 57 10.29 -10.14 0.94
N LYS A 58 10.47 -10.82 -0.20
CA LYS A 58 10.65 -12.27 -0.25
C LYS A 58 11.85 -12.72 0.57
N ALA A 59 13.02 -12.09 0.39
CA ALA A 59 14.22 -12.41 1.15
C ALA A 59 14.05 -12.21 2.67
N LEU A 60 13.34 -11.16 3.10
CA LEU A 60 13.02 -10.93 4.51
C LEU A 60 12.14 -12.06 5.09
N ARG A 61 11.13 -12.49 4.34
CA ARG A 61 10.25 -13.62 4.74
C ARG A 61 11.03 -14.93 4.82
N GLU A 62 11.86 -15.23 3.81
CA GLU A 62 12.73 -16.42 3.78
C GLU A 62 13.73 -16.43 4.94
N ALA A 63 14.21 -15.25 5.36
CA ALA A 63 15.06 -15.10 6.54
C ALA A 63 14.30 -15.18 7.88
N GLY A 64 12.97 -15.38 7.85
CA GLY A 64 12.15 -15.41 9.06
C GLY A 64 12.02 -14.06 9.76
N THR A 65 12.33 -12.96 9.08
CA THR A 65 12.17 -11.61 9.64
C THR A 65 10.69 -11.26 9.70
N PRO A 66 10.14 -10.95 10.88
CA PRO A 66 8.74 -10.56 10.99
C PRO A 66 8.52 -9.21 10.31
N ILE A 67 7.38 -9.07 9.66
CA ILE A 67 6.93 -7.80 9.08
C ILE A 67 5.61 -7.47 9.77
N ASP A 68 5.65 -6.54 10.71
CA ASP A 68 4.50 -6.23 11.57
C ASP A 68 3.66 -5.07 11.06
N PHE A 69 4.28 -4.15 10.31
CA PHE A 69 3.60 -3.08 9.58
C PHE A 69 4.41 -2.67 8.35
N ILE A 70 3.74 -2.11 7.39
CA ILE A 70 4.37 -1.67 6.13
C ILE A 70 3.97 -0.23 5.83
N GLY A 71 4.92 0.53 5.30
CA GLY A 71 4.66 1.84 4.75
C GLY A 71 5.42 2.07 3.47
N GLY A 72 5.04 3.09 2.72
CA GLY A 72 5.77 3.40 1.50
C GLY A 72 5.40 4.70 0.82
N ALA A 73 6.24 5.05 -0.16
CA ALA A 73 6.05 6.18 -1.04
C ALA A 73 5.97 5.71 -2.50
N SER A 74 5.06 6.28 -3.29
CA SER A 74 4.93 6.01 -4.72
C SER A 74 4.81 4.50 -5.00
N MET A 75 5.59 3.95 -5.94
CA MET A 75 5.60 2.50 -6.22
C MET A 75 5.94 1.64 -5.01
N GLY A 76 6.72 2.15 -4.05
CA GLY A 76 6.95 1.44 -2.78
C GLY A 76 5.67 1.28 -1.96
N ALA A 77 4.78 2.29 -1.94
CA ALA A 77 3.47 2.16 -1.30
C ALA A 77 2.58 1.15 -2.04
N VAL A 78 2.61 1.15 -3.37
CA VAL A 78 1.84 0.19 -4.19
C VAL A 78 2.27 -1.24 -3.91
N ILE A 79 3.56 -1.52 -3.90
CA ILE A 79 4.11 -2.85 -3.62
C ILE A 79 3.84 -3.25 -2.16
N GLY A 80 4.05 -2.33 -1.21
CA GLY A 80 3.81 -2.58 0.21
C GLY A 80 2.35 -2.86 0.56
N ALA A 81 1.41 -2.37 -0.25
CA ALA A 81 -0.02 -2.65 -0.06
C ALA A 81 -0.35 -4.15 -0.23
N GLY A 82 0.35 -4.88 -1.11
CA GLY A 82 0.10 -6.30 -1.32
C GLY A 82 0.29 -7.14 -0.05
N PRO A 83 1.47 -7.16 0.56
CA PRO A 83 1.69 -7.86 1.83
C PRO A 83 0.77 -7.38 2.95
N ALA A 84 0.42 -6.10 2.99
CA ALA A 84 -0.49 -5.59 3.99
C ALA A 84 -1.95 -6.06 3.78
N LEU A 85 -2.30 -6.45 2.55
CA LEU A 85 -3.55 -7.14 2.20
C LEU A 85 -3.49 -8.65 2.48
N GLY A 86 -2.31 -9.20 2.74
CA GLY A 86 -2.09 -10.62 2.95
C GLY A 86 -1.76 -11.40 1.67
N TRP A 87 -1.33 -10.72 0.60
CA TRP A 87 -0.93 -11.40 -0.63
C TRP A 87 0.34 -12.24 -0.41
N SER A 88 0.36 -13.43 -1.01
CA SER A 88 1.58 -14.22 -1.14
C SER A 88 2.60 -13.52 -2.06
N ASP A 89 3.83 -14.05 -2.09
CA ASP A 89 4.86 -13.51 -2.98
C ASP A 89 4.47 -13.67 -4.47
N GLU A 90 3.82 -14.79 -4.82
CA GLU A 90 3.34 -15.07 -6.16
C GLU A 90 2.16 -14.15 -6.55
N GLU A 91 1.22 -13.93 -5.64
CA GLU A 91 0.11 -13.01 -5.84
C GLU A 91 0.62 -11.58 -5.99
N LEU A 92 1.56 -11.15 -5.16
CA LEU A 92 2.18 -9.84 -5.24
C LEU A 92 2.85 -9.63 -6.60
N GLU A 93 3.71 -10.57 -7.02
CA GLU A 93 4.38 -10.51 -8.31
C GLU A 93 3.36 -10.48 -9.46
N HIS A 94 2.35 -11.36 -9.42
CA HIS A 94 1.32 -11.43 -10.43
C HIS A 94 0.55 -10.10 -10.57
N HIS A 95 0.01 -9.58 -9.48
CA HIS A 95 -0.79 -8.34 -9.49
C HIS A 95 0.03 -7.13 -9.95
N ILE A 96 1.26 -7.00 -9.45
CA ILE A 96 2.13 -5.89 -9.83
C ILE A 96 2.54 -6.00 -11.30
N ARG A 97 2.85 -7.20 -11.79
CA ARG A 97 3.19 -7.42 -13.19
C ARG A 97 2.00 -7.11 -14.12
N GLN A 98 0.81 -7.57 -13.78
CA GLN A 98 -0.40 -7.27 -14.56
C GLN A 98 -0.69 -5.78 -14.61
N ALA A 99 -0.69 -5.12 -13.45
CA ALA A 99 -1.07 -3.72 -13.34
C ALA A 99 -0.05 -2.75 -13.95
N PHE A 100 1.25 -3.01 -13.83
CA PHE A 100 2.28 -2.01 -14.13
C PHE A 100 3.27 -2.40 -15.21
N VAL A 101 3.40 -3.69 -15.55
CA VAL A 101 4.32 -4.13 -16.61
C VAL A 101 3.56 -4.38 -17.90
N LEU A 102 2.45 -5.12 -17.84
CA LEU A 102 1.72 -5.51 -19.05
C LEU A 102 0.76 -4.42 -19.55
N SER A 103 0.24 -3.58 -18.66
CA SER A 103 -0.64 -2.46 -19.04
C SER A 103 0.10 -1.25 -19.62
N ASP A 104 1.44 -1.22 -19.50
CA ASP A 104 2.33 -0.13 -19.90
C ASP A 104 1.71 1.27 -19.66
N PRO A 105 1.52 1.68 -18.39
CA PRO A 105 0.87 2.93 -18.06
C PRO A 105 1.68 4.17 -18.49
N LEU A 106 2.95 3.99 -18.89
CA LEU A 106 3.86 5.06 -19.30
C LEU A 106 4.10 5.14 -20.82
N ALA A 107 3.60 4.18 -21.61
CA ALA A 107 3.80 4.17 -23.07
C ALA A 107 3.06 5.27 -23.80
N ASP A 108 2.12 5.95 -23.17
CA ASP A 108 1.34 7.03 -23.72
C ASP A 108 1.91 8.40 -23.27
N ILE A 109 3.15 8.71 -23.68
CA ILE A 109 3.71 10.07 -23.55
C ILE A 109 3.07 10.92 -24.66
N ALA A 110 2.00 11.58 -24.31
CA ALA A 110 1.32 12.49 -25.21
C ALA A 110 1.29 13.92 -24.62
N PRO A 111 1.08 14.98 -25.46
CA PRO A 111 1.15 16.39 -25.05
C PRO A 111 0.27 16.72 -23.82
N PRO A 112 0.51 17.84 -23.09
CA PRO A 112 -0.09 18.13 -21.78
C PRO A 112 -1.63 18.12 -21.68
N ILE A 113 -2.33 18.10 -22.81
CA ILE A 113 -3.78 17.89 -22.88
C ILE A 113 -4.18 16.46 -22.47
N ILE A 114 -3.23 15.52 -22.43
CA ILE A 114 -3.45 14.07 -22.21
C ILE A 114 -3.17 13.66 -20.74
N ALA A 115 -2.66 14.55 -19.90
CA ALA A 115 -2.55 14.30 -18.46
C ALA A 115 -3.88 13.82 -17.87
N MET A 116 -5.04 14.33 -18.30
CA MET A 116 -6.36 13.86 -17.88
C MET A 116 -6.69 12.43 -18.34
N THR A 117 -6.07 11.93 -19.40
CA THR A 117 -6.26 10.56 -19.90
C THR A 117 -5.43 9.56 -19.08
N HIS A 118 -4.21 9.91 -18.73
CA HIS A 118 -3.36 9.13 -17.83
C HIS A 118 -3.98 8.98 -16.44
N ALA A 119 -4.54 10.05 -15.88
CA ALA A 119 -5.23 9.99 -14.60
C ALA A 119 -6.41 9.00 -14.63
N ARG A 120 -7.12 8.84 -15.75
CA ARG A 120 -8.20 7.86 -15.90
C ARG A 120 -7.71 6.44 -15.99
N LYS A 121 -6.64 6.17 -16.75
CA LYS A 121 -6.02 4.84 -16.86
C LYS A 121 -5.47 4.39 -15.52
N VAL A 122 -4.70 5.23 -14.85
CA VAL A 122 -4.16 4.94 -13.51
C VAL A 122 -5.28 4.70 -12.49
N LYS A 123 -6.37 5.48 -12.54
CA LYS A 123 -7.52 5.26 -11.67
C LYS A 123 -8.21 3.92 -11.93
N ALA A 124 -8.39 3.54 -13.19
CA ALA A 124 -8.96 2.26 -13.57
C ALA A 124 -8.07 1.10 -13.11
N MET A 125 -6.77 1.18 -13.37
CA MET A 125 -5.77 0.19 -12.96
C MET A 125 -5.73 0.01 -11.43
N MET A 126 -5.73 1.10 -10.67
CA MET A 126 -5.76 1.03 -9.20
C MET A 126 -7.07 0.42 -8.69
N LYS A 127 -8.19 0.67 -9.39
CA LYS A 127 -9.47 0.04 -9.04
C LYS A 127 -9.46 -1.46 -9.38
N GLU A 128 -8.87 -1.84 -10.49
CA GLU A 128 -8.73 -3.25 -10.88
C GLU A 128 -7.82 -4.01 -9.92
N ALA A 129 -6.67 -3.44 -9.54
CA ALA A 129 -5.70 -4.10 -8.68
C ALA A 129 -6.13 -4.17 -7.20
N PHE A 130 -6.75 -3.12 -6.68
CA PHE A 130 -7.03 -2.97 -5.23
C PHE A 130 -8.52 -2.84 -4.88
N GLY A 131 -9.40 -2.77 -5.87
CA GLY A 131 -10.83 -2.65 -5.64
C GLY A 131 -11.23 -1.43 -4.79
N ASP A 132 -12.19 -1.64 -3.91
CA ASP A 132 -12.72 -0.65 -2.97
C ASP A 132 -12.29 -0.95 -1.51
N VAL A 133 -11.10 -1.53 -1.34
CA VAL A 133 -10.55 -1.84 -0.01
C VAL A 133 -10.35 -0.57 0.79
N GLN A 134 -10.77 -0.61 2.06
CA GLN A 134 -10.45 0.41 3.06
C GLN A 134 -9.12 0.06 3.75
N MET A 135 -8.29 1.06 4.00
CA MET A 135 -7.01 0.84 4.67
C MET A 135 -7.20 0.28 6.08
N GLU A 136 -8.31 0.62 6.71
CA GLU A 136 -8.72 0.11 8.01
C GLU A 136 -9.04 -1.39 8.02
N ASP A 137 -9.33 -1.97 6.85
CA ASP A 137 -9.62 -3.41 6.68
C ASP A 137 -8.38 -4.24 6.31
N MET A 138 -7.20 -3.62 6.19
CA MET A 138 -5.97 -4.33 5.83
C MET A 138 -5.47 -5.20 6.99
N LEU A 139 -4.87 -6.35 6.67
CA LEU A 139 -4.38 -7.31 7.65
C LEU A 139 -3.22 -6.76 8.48
N LEU A 140 -2.24 -6.12 7.81
CA LEU A 140 -1.17 -5.41 8.50
C LEU A 140 -1.49 -3.91 8.56
N PRO A 141 -1.12 -3.22 9.65
CA PRO A 141 -1.10 -1.77 9.65
C PRO A 141 -0.30 -1.23 8.48
N PHE A 142 -0.92 -0.35 7.70
CA PHE A 142 -0.33 0.19 6.47
C PHE A 142 -0.40 1.71 6.46
N PHE A 143 0.60 2.33 5.83
CA PHE A 143 0.53 3.75 5.48
C PHE A 143 1.16 4.03 4.12
N ALA A 144 0.59 5.00 3.43
CA ALA A 144 1.19 5.62 2.25
C ALA A 144 1.47 7.09 2.53
N VAL A 145 2.49 7.65 1.86
CA VAL A 145 2.80 9.06 2.01
C VAL A 145 2.63 9.81 0.69
N SER A 146 2.20 11.06 0.79
CA SER A 146 2.16 12.01 -0.32
C SER A 146 2.64 13.38 0.12
N THR A 147 2.76 14.32 -0.81
CA THR A 147 3.08 15.71 -0.50
C THR A 147 1.85 16.58 -0.72
N ASN A 148 1.48 17.34 0.27
CA ASN A 148 0.47 18.39 0.14
C ASN A 148 1.07 19.56 -0.66
N LEU A 149 0.59 19.78 -1.88
CA LEU A 149 1.16 20.77 -2.79
C LEU A 149 0.94 22.20 -2.33
N THR A 150 -0.09 22.45 -1.54
CA THR A 150 -0.38 23.79 -1.02
C THR A 150 0.58 24.19 0.12
N SER A 151 0.84 23.24 1.02
CA SER A 151 1.66 23.49 2.20
C SER A 151 3.12 23.03 2.07
N GLY A 152 3.44 22.23 1.07
CA GLY A 152 4.74 21.56 0.90
C GLY A 152 5.02 20.49 1.95
N LYS A 153 4.03 20.13 2.77
CA LYS A 153 4.21 19.21 3.89
C LYS A 153 3.90 17.76 3.49
N LEU A 154 4.52 16.85 4.23
CA LEU A 154 4.22 15.42 4.17
C LEU A 154 2.79 15.17 4.67
N GLU A 155 2.04 14.40 3.90
CA GLU A 155 0.76 13.82 4.30
C GLU A 155 0.91 12.31 4.46
N VAL A 156 0.46 11.78 5.59
CA VAL A 156 0.50 10.35 5.89
C VAL A 156 -0.91 9.80 5.87
N HIS A 157 -1.18 8.94 4.91
CA HIS A 157 -2.47 8.27 4.75
C HIS A 157 -2.45 6.94 5.50
N ARG A 158 -3.36 6.75 6.44
CA ARG A 158 -3.53 5.52 7.24
C ARG A 158 -4.95 5.00 7.24
N GLU A 159 -5.87 5.78 6.71
CA GLU A 159 -7.30 5.53 6.74
C GLU A 159 -7.93 5.87 5.39
N GLY A 160 -9.13 5.35 5.15
CA GLY A 160 -9.91 5.58 3.95
C GLY A 160 -9.55 4.63 2.82
N MET A 161 -10.01 4.97 1.63
CA MET A 161 -9.89 4.07 0.47
C MET A 161 -8.44 3.93 -0.01
N LEU A 162 -7.91 2.72 0.05
CA LEU A 162 -6.52 2.39 -0.29
C LEU A 162 -6.10 2.97 -1.66
N ARG A 163 -6.89 2.73 -2.71
CA ARG A 163 -6.57 3.22 -4.06
C ARG A 163 -6.47 4.75 -4.16
N HIS A 164 -7.13 5.51 -3.28
CA HIS A 164 -7.00 6.96 -3.24
C HIS A 164 -5.68 7.39 -2.60
N ALA A 165 -5.27 6.74 -1.52
CA ALA A 165 -3.98 6.97 -0.86
C ALA A 165 -2.82 6.61 -1.80
N LEU A 166 -2.88 5.44 -2.45
CA LEU A 166 -1.88 5.01 -3.42
C LEU A 166 -1.79 5.97 -4.61
N ARG A 167 -2.94 6.40 -5.16
CA ARG A 167 -2.98 7.37 -6.24
C ARG A 167 -2.34 8.69 -5.83
N ALA A 168 -2.66 9.21 -4.64
CA ALA A 168 -2.03 10.44 -4.13
C ALA A 168 -0.51 10.28 -4.03
N SER A 169 -0.04 9.12 -3.58
CA SER A 169 1.38 8.82 -3.41
C SER A 169 2.15 8.70 -4.73
N ILE A 170 1.53 8.20 -5.81
CA ILE A 170 2.19 8.08 -7.13
C ILE A 170 2.06 9.30 -8.01
N SER A 171 1.20 10.25 -7.67
CA SER A 171 0.94 11.43 -8.49
C SER A 171 2.13 12.38 -8.50
N ILE A 172 2.69 12.62 -9.69
CA ILE A 172 3.77 13.58 -9.91
C ILE A 172 3.16 14.83 -10.55
N PRO A 173 3.26 16.00 -9.90
CA PRO A 173 2.72 17.25 -10.46
C PRO A 173 3.24 17.53 -11.88
N GLY A 174 2.34 17.85 -12.80
CA GLY A 174 2.66 18.11 -14.21
C GLY A 174 2.82 16.87 -15.09
N VAL A 175 2.78 15.67 -14.51
CA VAL A 175 2.85 14.38 -15.24
C VAL A 175 1.52 13.64 -15.18
N MET A 176 0.83 13.72 -14.04
CA MET A 176 -0.48 13.09 -13.80
C MET A 176 -1.43 14.06 -13.13
#